data_a524c540786689aed443f36f9e5ed059
#
_entry.id   a524c540786689aed443f36f9e5ed059
#
_cell.length_a   1.000
_cell.length_b   1.000
_cell.length_c   1.000
_cell.angle_alpha   90.00
_cell.angle_beta   90.00
_cell.angle_gamma   90.00
#
_symmetry.space_group_name_H-M   'P 1'
#
loop_
_entity.id
_entity.type
_entity.pdbx_description
1 polymer ?
#
loop_
_entity_poly.entity_id
_entity_poly.type
_entity_poly.pdbx_seq_one_letter_code
_entity_poly.pdbx_strand_id
1 'polypeptide(L)'
;MARQFIYHMHGMTKAYSNGKKVLDNIHLSFYPDAKIGVLGPNGSGKSTLLRIMAGIDSDFTGEAWAADGARIGYLPQEPQLDESLDVLGNVMTGVKEKKAILDRYNELMMEYSDETADEATRLQDLIDSQNLWDLESQVEVAMVALGCPPGDASVDRLSGGEKRRVALCALLLSQPDLLLLDEPTNHLDAETTAWLEKHLREFAGAVLIITHDRYFLDNVTGWILELDRGRGVPYEGNYSAYLTAKAKRFAQEQSEDAARAKVLEREREWMGQSPQARMAKSKARIRAYDELVKVNEARTMSSTAQIIIPPGERLGHNVIDIEGVTKSYGDRILIDNLTFKLPPGGIVGVIGPNGVGKTTLFRMLTGQEKPDSGKITVADNVHLGYVDQSRDTLNPNKTVWE
;
A
#
# COMPACT_ATOMS: atom_id res chain seq x y z
N MET A 1 -3.96 7.27 32.95
CA MET A 1 -3.56 5.89 32.60
C MET A 1 -2.51 6.00 31.51
N ALA A 2 -1.34 5.34 31.63
CA ALA A 2 -0.37 5.27 30.56
C ALA A 2 -1.04 4.55 29.37
N ARG A 3 -1.02 5.14 28.16
CA ARG A 3 -1.52 4.47 26.96
C ARG A 3 -0.66 3.23 26.73
N GLN A 4 -1.27 2.06 26.81
CA GLN A 4 -0.60 0.79 26.51
C GLN A 4 -0.43 0.73 24.99
N PHE A 5 0.77 0.35 24.51
CA PHE A 5 1.01 0.21 23.08
C PHE A 5 0.34 -1.05 22.55
N ILE A 6 -0.21 -0.99 21.34
CA ILE A 6 -0.76 -2.18 20.65
C ILE A 6 0.35 -3.04 20.07
N TYR A 7 1.47 -2.40 19.66
CA TYR A 7 2.65 -3.07 19.14
C TYR A 7 3.92 -2.30 19.52
N HIS A 8 4.99 -3.02 19.85
CA HIS A 8 6.27 -2.43 20.23
C HIS A 8 7.44 -3.13 19.53
N MET A 9 8.43 -2.34 19.12
CA MET A 9 9.70 -2.82 18.55
C MET A 9 10.87 -2.16 19.27
N HIS A 10 11.88 -2.95 19.64
CA HIS A 10 13.08 -2.47 20.27
C HIS A 10 14.34 -3.08 19.64
N GLY A 11 15.19 -2.22 19.05
CA GLY A 11 16.44 -2.66 18.42
C GLY A 11 16.22 -3.63 17.24
N MET A 12 15.04 -3.63 16.62
CA MET A 12 14.68 -4.60 15.61
C MET A 12 15.50 -4.36 14.33
N THR A 13 16.20 -5.41 13.87
CA THR A 13 17.06 -5.37 12.68
C THR A 13 16.76 -6.58 11.80
N LYS A 14 16.51 -6.33 10.51
CA LYS A 14 16.33 -7.37 9.48
C LYS A 14 17.37 -7.24 8.40
N ALA A 15 18.11 -8.31 8.18
CA ALA A 15 19.04 -8.46 7.05
C ALA A 15 18.65 -9.68 6.21
N TYR A 16 18.80 -9.59 4.89
CA TYR A 16 18.63 -10.75 4.00
C TYR A 16 19.94 -11.53 3.86
N SER A 17 19.84 -12.73 3.30
CA SER A 17 20.97 -13.66 3.10
C SER A 17 22.16 -13.09 2.31
N ASN A 18 21.93 -12.05 1.51
CA ASN A 18 22.97 -11.30 0.79
C ASN A 18 23.70 -10.24 1.66
N GLY A 19 23.43 -10.21 2.96
CA GLY A 19 24.00 -9.25 3.91
C GLY A 19 23.39 -7.84 3.86
N LYS A 20 22.44 -7.57 2.97
CA LYS A 20 21.76 -6.26 2.88
C LYS A 20 20.81 -6.08 4.05
N LYS A 21 21.11 -5.13 4.93
CA LYS A 21 20.18 -4.70 5.97
C LYS A 21 19.05 -3.88 5.34
N VAL A 22 17.81 -4.31 5.57
CA VAL A 22 16.60 -3.64 5.09
C VAL A 22 15.98 -2.80 6.18
N LEU A 23 15.99 -3.29 7.41
CA LEU A 23 15.61 -2.56 8.62
C LEU A 23 16.79 -2.62 9.58
N ASP A 24 17.18 -1.49 10.16
CA ASP A 24 18.38 -1.39 11.01
C ASP A 24 18.07 -0.62 12.30
N ASN A 25 18.11 -1.33 13.41
CA ASN A 25 17.90 -0.79 14.75
C ASN A 25 16.60 0.03 14.89
N ILE A 26 15.46 -0.57 14.53
CA ILE A 26 14.14 0.05 14.59
C ILE A 26 13.66 0.08 16.04
N HIS A 27 13.23 1.28 16.49
CA HIS A 27 12.58 1.52 17.78
C HIS A 27 11.27 2.25 17.54
N LEU A 28 10.16 1.53 17.63
CA LEU A 28 8.83 2.07 17.35
C LEU A 28 7.80 1.54 18.35
N SER A 29 6.86 2.39 18.72
CA SER A 29 5.72 2.03 19.56
C SER A 29 4.45 2.54 18.91
N PHE A 30 3.45 1.68 18.78
CA PHE A 30 2.21 1.96 18.08
C PHE A 30 1.06 2.06 19.08
N TYR A 31 0.26 3.12 18.98
CA TYR A 31 -0.92 3.33 19.82
C TYR A 31 -2.13 2.55 19.28
N PRO A 32 -3.07 2.12 20.15
CA PRO A 32 -4.19 1.27 19.78
C PRO A 32 -5.17 1.88 18.76
N ASP A 33 -5.24 3.20 18.68
CA ASP A 33 -6.15 3.96 17.82
C ASP A 33 -5.47 4.64 16.62
N ALA A 34 -4.15 4.44 16.47
CA ALA A 34 -3.35 5.18 15.49
C ALA A 34 -3.64 4.73 14.05
N LYS A 35 -3.80 5.71 13.14
CA LYS A 35 -3.89 5.51 11.70
C LYS A 35 -2.58 5.96 11.08
N ILE A 36 -1.79 5.02 10.57
CA ILE A 36 -0.38 5.24 10.20
C ILE A 36 -0.17 4.86 8.74
N GLY A 37 0.29 5.81 7.94
CA GLY A 37 0.76 5.56 6.57
C GLY A 37 2.25 5.22 6.56
N VAL A 38 2.64 4.12 5.95
CA VAL A 38 4.05 3.70 5.84
C VAL A 38 4.58 4.06 4.46
N LEU A 39 5.56 4.94 4.42
CA LEU A 39 6.17 5.45 3.20
C LEU A 39 7.65 5.07 3.09
N GLY A 40 8.17 5.07 1.89
CA GLY A 40 9.58 4.81 1.60
C GLY A 40 9.79 4.32 0.17
N PRO A 41 11.04 4.38 -0.33
CA PRO A 41 11.39 3.85 -1.65
C PRO A 41 11.05 2.36 -1.81
N ASN A 42 10.98 1.88 -3.04
CA ASN A 42 10.86 0.45 -3.28
C ASN A 42 12.08 -0.29 -2.72
N GLY A 43 11.83 -1.40 -2.02
CA GLY A 43 12.88 -2.16 -1.33
C GLY A 43 13.38 -1.53 -0.02
N SER A 44 12.70 -0.52 0.54
CA SER A 44 13.02 0.07 1.86
C SER A 44 12.57 -0.79 3.05
N GLY A 45 11.85 -1.89 2.81
CA GLY A 45 11.42 -2.81 3.85
C GLY A 45 9.98 -2.61 4.34
N LYS A 46 9.15 -1.84 3.64
CA LYS A 46 7.75 -1.60 4.03
C LYS A 46 6.96 -2.89 4.26
N SER A 47 6.86 -3.73 3.23
CA SER A 47 6.14 -5.03 3.34
C SER A 47 6.84 -5.99 4.32
N THR A 48 8.17 -5.91 4.45
CA THR A 48 8.92 -6.68 5.44
C THR A 48 8.53 -6.30 6.86
N LEU A 49 8.38 -4.99 7.13
CA LEU A 49 7.92 -4.49 8.42
C LEU A 49 6.53 -5.06 8.75
N LEU A 50 5.57 -4.98 7.82
CA LEU A 50 4.22 -5.52 8.04
C LEU A 50 4.25 -7.04 8.25
N ARG A 51 5.08 -7.79 7.52
CA ARG A 51 5.20 -9.24 7.70
C ARG A 51 5.78 -9.63 9.05
N ILE A 52 6.74 -8.86 9.57
CA ILE A 52 7.26 -9.04 10.93
C ILE A 52 6.14 -8.75 11.94
N MET A 53 5.41 -7.65 11.78
CA MET A 53 4.30 -7.29 12.67
C MET A 53 3.16 -8.32 12.64
N ALA A 54 2.92 -8.94 11.49
CA ALA A 54 1.94 -10.02 11.33
C ALA A 54 2.43 -11.37 11.88
N GLY A 55 3.67 -11.47 12.37
CA GLY A 55 4.26 -12.74 12.85
C GLY A 55 4.62 -13.74 11.75
N ILE A 56 4.58 -13.33 10.48
CA ILE A 56 4.89 -14.19 9.31
C ILE A 56 6.40 -14.32 9.12
N ASP A 57 7.15 -13.25 9.37
CA ASP A 57 8.61 -13.23 9.29
C ASP A 57 9.18 -13.08 10.70
N SER A 58 9.77 -14.16 11.21
CA SER A 58 10.40 -14.22 12.54
C SER A 58 11.95 -14.16 12.47
N ASP A 59 12.53 -14.08 11.27
CA ASP A 59 13.97 -14.01 11.06
C ASP A 59 14.46 -12.55 11.16
N PHE A 60 14.57 -12.05 12.39
CA PHE A 60 15.11 -10.73 12.71
C PHE A 60 15.84 -10.77 14.06
N THR A 61 16.64 -9.77 14.36
CA THR A 61 17.27 -9.57 15.68
C THR A 61 16.62 -8.40 16.41
N GLY A 62 16.70 -8.38 17.74
CA GLY A 62 16.00 -7.43 18.59
C GLY A 62 14.64 -7.97 19.02
N GLU A 63 13.77 -7.08 19.46
CA GLU A 63 12.46 -7.42 20.02
C GLU A 63 11.34 -6.79 19.21
N ALA A 64 10.29 -7.55 18.94
CA ALA A 64 9.06 -7.09 18.31
C ALA A 64 7.89 -7.92 18.85
N TRP A 65 6.91 -7.27 19.46
CA TRP A 65 5.77 -7.94 20.09
C TRP A 65 4.50 -7.09 20.07
N ALA A 66 3.36 -7.78 19.99
CA ALA A 66 2.04 -7.19 20.15
C ALA A 66 1.60 -7.20 21.62
N ALA A 67 0.65 -6.36 21.98
CA ALA A 67 0.01 -6.42 23.29
C ALA A 67 -0.65 -7.80 23.52
N ASP A 68 -0.68 -8.27 24.76
CA ASP A 68 -1.27 -9.55 25.11
C ASP A 68 -2.74 -9.62 24.69
N GLY A 69 -3.09 -10.67 23.94
CA GLY A 69 -4.44 -10.89 23.43
C GLY A 69 -4.83 -10.03 22.22
N ALA A 70 -3.95 -9.16 21.72
CA ALA A 70 -4.24 -8.35 20.53
C ALA A 70 -4.34 -9.19 19.27
N ARG A 71 -5.44 -9.06 18.54
CA ARG A 71 -5.67 -9.73 17.26
C ARG A 71 -5.10 -8.88 16.14
N ILE A 72 -4.21 -9.46 15.34
CA ILE A 72 -3.57 -8.80 14.21
C ILE A 72 -4.17 -9.33 12.91
N GLY A 73 -4.68 -8.44 12.08
CA GLY A 73 -5.15 -8.74 10.75
C GLY A 73 -4.16 -8.22 9.70
N TYR A 74 -3.83 -9.03 8.70
CA TYR A 74 -2.89 -8.67 7.64
C TYR A 74 -3.43 -8.94 6.25
N LEU A 75 -3.43 -7.92 5.40
CA LEU A 75 -3.69 -8.03 3.98
C LEU A 75 -2.37 -7.96 3.21
N PRO A 76 -1.86 -9.06 2.67
CA PRO A 76 -0.67 -9.04 1.81
C PRO A 76 -0.98 -8.46 0.42
N GLN A 77 0.06 -8.13 -0.32
CA GLN A 77 -0.07 -7.65 -1.71
C GLN A 77 -0.77 -8.68 -2.62
N GLU A 78 -0.53 -9.96 -2.41
CA GLU A 78 -1.16 -11.08 -3.12
C GLU A 78 -1.78 -12.03 -2.08
N PRO A 79 -3.06 -11.83 -1.71
CA PRO A 79 -3.71 -12.69 -0.75
C PRO A 79 -4.05 -14.04 -1.38
N GLN A 80 -3.92 -15.09 -0.58
CA GLN A 80 -4.37 -16.43 -0.93
C GLN A 80 -5.71 -16.68 -0.27
N LEU A 81 -6.67 -17.16 -1.06
CA LEU A 81 -7.99 -17.60 -0.60
C LEU A 81 -8.01 -19.13 -0.53
N ASP A 82 -8.92 -19.66 0.26
CA ASP A 82 -9.15 -21.09 0.33
C ASP A 82 -9.93 -21.53 -0.92
N GLU A 83 -9.26 -22.30 -1.79
CA GLU A 83 -9.83 -22.79 -3.05
C GLU A 83 -10.92 -23.86 -2.86
N SER A 84 -11.05 -24.43 -1.65
CA SER A 84 -12.12 -25.37 -1.30
C SER A 84 -13.46 -24.67 -1.01
N LEU A 85 -13.45 -23.34 -0.83
CA LEU A 85 -14.60 -22.51 -0.52
C LEU A 85 -14.94 -21.61 -1.71
N ASP A 86 -16.21 -21.22 -1.80
CA ASP A 86 -16.65 -20.14 -2.70
C ASP A 86 -16.30 -18.76 -2.13
N VAL A 87 -16.69 -17.69 -2.82
CA VAL A 87 -16.44 -16.32 -2.38
C VAL A 87 -17.07 -16.03 -1.02
N LEU A 88 -18.35 -16.42 -0.82
CA LEU A 88 -19.04 -16.21 0.44
C LEU A 88 -18.38 -17.00 1.58
N GLY A 89 -18.00 -18.25 1.34
CA GLY A 89 -17.28 -19.07 2.30
C GLY A 89 -15.97 -18.44 2.76
N ASN A 90 -15.19 -17.89 1.81
CA ASN A 90 -13.96 -17.15 2.14
C ASN A 90 -14.24 -15.89 2.97
N VAL A 91 -15.26 -15.10 2.62
CA VAL A 91 -15.64 -13.91 3.40
C VAL A 91 -16.10 -14.32 4.81
N MET A 92 -16.88 -15.39 4.93
CA MET A 92 -17.37 -15.91 6.21
C MET A 92 -16.26 -16.39 7.15
N THR A 93 -15.05 -16.69 6.64
CA THR A 93 -13.90 -16.98 7.51
C THR A 93 -13.56 -15.82 8.44
N GLY A 94 -13.74 -14.58 7.99
CA GLY A 94 -13.52 -13.36 8.79
C GLY A 94 -14.49 -13.21 9.96
N VAL A 95 -15.65 -13.83 9.90
CA VAL A 95 -16.70 -13.76 10.93
C VAL A 95 -16.96 -15.12 11.61
N LYS A 96 -16.06 -16.08 11.42
CA LYS A 96 -16.22 -17.45 11.93
C LYS A 96 -16.54 -17.51 13.44
N GLU A 97 -15.81 -16.72 14.24
CA GLU A 97 -16.04 -16.66 15.68
C GLU A 97 -17.42 -16.08 16.03
N LYS A 98 -17.83 -15.01 15.33
CA LYS A 98 -19.14 -14.39 15.50
C LYS A 98 -20.27 -15.34 15.09
N LYS A 99 -20.09 -16.05 13.99
CA LYS A 99 -21.05 -17.09 13.56
C LYS A 99 -21.15 -18.22 14.54
N ALA A 100 -20.04 -18.70 15.09
CA ALA A 100 -20.03 -19.77 16.10
C ALA A 100 -20.83 -19.39 17.36
N ILE A 101 -20.79 -18.11 17.77
CA ILE A 101 -21.61 -17.59 18.87
C ILE A 101 -23.12 -17.72 18.54
N LEU A 102 -23.52 -17.29 17.32
CA LEU A 102 -24.90 -17.40 16.87
C LEU A 102 -25.37 -18.86 16.76
N ASP A 103 -24.55 -19.69 16.15
CA ASP A 103 -24.87 -21.12 15.95
C ASP A 103 -25.03 -21.80 17.32
N ARG A 104 -24.13 -21.54 18.27
CA ARG A 104 -24.21 -22.06 19.63
C ARG A 104 -25.48 -21.59 20.37
N TYR A 105 -25.80 -20.29 20.25
CA TYR A 105 -27.03 -19.75 20.82
C TYR A 105 -28.28 -20.47 20.24
N ASN A 106 -28.33 -20.62 18.92
CA ASN A 106 -29.43 -21.28 18.25
C ASN A 106 -29.57 -22.76 18.66
N GLU A 107 -28.47 -23.50 18.82
CA GLU A 107 -28.47 -24.87 19.36
C GLU A 107 -29.09 -24.93 20.76
N LEU A 108 -28.63 -24.00 21.65
CA LEU A 108 -29.17 -23.96 23.02
C LEU A 108 -30.64 -23.60 23.06
N MET A 109 -31.11 -22.78 22.14
CA MET A 109 -32.54 -22.41 22.05
C MET A 109 -33.40 -23.53 21.52
N MET A 110 -32.84 -24.45 20.70
CA MET A 110 -33.55 -25.66 20.26
C MET A 110 -33.68 -26.71 21.36
N GLU A 111 -32.71 -26.81 22.28
CA GLU A 111 -32.66 -27.75 23.39
C GLU A 111 -32.61 -27.02 24.76
N TYR A 112 -33.50 -26.04 24.92
CA TYR A 112 -33.49 -25.16 26.10
C TYR A 112 -33.83 -25.98 27.38
N SER A 113 -32.97 -25.83 28.39
CA SER A 113 -33.13 -26.38 29.71
C SER A 113 -32.69 -25.40 30.80
N ASP A 114 -33.11 -25.64 32.05
CA ASP A 114 -32.67 -24.80 33.17
C ASP A 114 -31.14 -24.81 33.36
N GLU A 115 -30.47 -25.90 32.95
CA GLU A 115 -29.02 -26.06 33.02
C GLU A 115 -28.30 -25.20 31.98
N THR A 116 -28.92 -24.91 30.85
CA THR A 116 -28.34 -24.13 29.73
C THR A 116 -28.76 -22.67 29.74
N ALA A 117 -29.66 -22.26 30.63
CA ALA A 117 -30.25 -20.92 30.69
C ALA A 117 -29.17 -19.80 30.91
N ASP A 118 -28.19 -20.04 31.79
CA ASP A 118 -27.13 -19.09 32.08
C ASP A 118 -26.17 -18.90 30.88
N GLU A 119 -25.88 -19.96 30.13
CA GLU A 119 -25.08 -19.92 28.91
C GLU A 119 -25.82 -19.17 27.80
N ALA A 120 -27.11 -19.48 27.61
CA ALA A 120 -27.95 -18.81 26.62
C ALA A 120 -28.04 -17.29 26.86
N THR A 121 -28.22 -16.90 28.13
CA THR A 121 -28.29 -15.47 28.50
C THR A 121 -26.97 -14.75 28.21
N ARG A 122 -25.82 -15.35 28.53
CA ARG A 122 -24.49 -14.77 28.24
C ARG A 122 -24.25 -14.62 26.73
N LEU A 123 -24.65 -15.63 25.94
CA LEU A 123 -24.52 -15.58 24.49
C LEU A 123 -25.46 -14.53 23.90
N GLN A 124 -26.67 -14.40 24.42
CA GLN A 124 -27.60 -13.34 24.01
C GLN A 124 -27.03 -11.95 24.27
N ASP A 125 -26.50 -11.69 25.46
CA ASP A 125 -25.86 -10.41 25.78
C ASP A 125 -24.67 -10.11 24.84
N LEU A 126 -23.89 -11.13 24.45
CA LEU A 126 -22.81 -11.01 23.45
C LEU A 126 -23.37 -10.69 22.05
N ILE A 127 -24.40 -11.37 21.62
CA ILE A 127 -25.05 -11.16 20.31
C ILE A 127 -25.62 -9.75 20.24
N ASP A 128 -26.31 -9.29 21.29
CA ASP A 128 -26.88 -7.96 21.37
C ASP A 128 -25.81 -6.86 21.39
N SER A 129 -24.76 -7.05 22.21
CA SER A 129 -23.68 -6.06 22.33
C SER A 129 -22.86 -5.89 21.05
N GLN A 130 -22.71 -6.95 20.24
CA GLN A 130 -21.98 -6.96 18.99
C GLN A 130 -22.87 -6.84 17.75
N ASN A 131 -24.21 -6.70 17.94
CA ASN A 131 -25.21 -6.64 16.88
C ASN A 131 -25.07 -7.80 15.86
N LEU A 132 -24.97 -9.04 16.36
CA LEU A 132 -24.74 -10.20 15.50
C LEU A 132 -26.02 -10.75 14.86
N TRP A 133 -27.21 -10.35 15.27
CA TRP A 133 -28.47 -10.80 14.68
C TRP A 133 -28.55 -10.59 13.16
N ASP A 134 -27.96 -9.51 12.67
CA ASP A 134 -27.91 -9.13 11.27
C ASP A 134 -26.58 -9.46 10.59
N LEU A 135 -25.83 -10.45 11.10
CA LEU A 135 -24.47 -10.78 10.63
C LEU A 135 -24.43 -11.08 9.13
N GLU A 136 -25.38 -11.84 8.59
CA GLU A 136 -25.44 -12.15 7.17
C GLU A 136 -25.69 -10.88 6.33
N SER A 137 -26.58 -10.01 6.78
CA SER A 137 -26.81 -8.72 6.11
C SER A 137 -25.58 -7.82 6.15
N GLN A 138 -24.84 -7.78 7.27
CA GLN A 138 -23.58 -7.04 7.38
C GLN A 138 -22.53 -7.56 6.39
N VAL A 139 -22.45 -8.88 6.21
CA VAL A 139 -21.55 -9.51 5.24
C VAL A 139 -21.95 -9.12 3.82
N GLU A 140 -23.23 -9.20 3.45
CA GLU A 140 -23.72 -8.80 2.13
C GLU A 140 -23.44 -7.32 1.83
N VAL A 141 -23.73 -6.43 2.77
CA VAL A 141 -23.45 -5.00 2.62
C VAL A 141 -21.97 -4.73 2.43
N ALA A 142 -21.08 -5.41 3.17
CA ALA A 142 -19.64 -5.26 3.02
C ALA A 142 -19.16 -5.80 1.66
N MET A 143 -19.69 -6.93 1.20
CA MET A 143 -19.36 -7.51 -0.11
C MET A 143 -19.77 -6.58 -1.26
N VAL A 144 -20.97 -6.01 -1.19
CA VAL A 144 -21.45 -5.04 -2.19
C VAL A 144 -20.59 -3.79 -2.19
N ALA A 145 -20.31 -3.22 -1.01
CA ALA A 145 -19.53 -1.99 -0.87
C ALA A 145 -18.08 -2.13 -1.39
N LEU A 146 -17.48 -3.31 -1.24
CA LEU A 146 -16.15 -3.63 -1.76
C LEU A 146 -16.17 -4.14 -3.20
N GLY A 147 -17.34 -4.24 -3.83
CA GLY A 147 -17.48 -4.77 -5.18
C GLY A 147 -16.96 -6.21 -5.31
N CYS A 148 -17.20 -7.05 -4.29
CA CYS A 148 -16.84 -8.46 -4.34
C CYS A 148 -17.62 -9.18 -5.45
N PRO A 149 -17.06 -10.27 -6.03
CA PRO A 149 -17.80 -11.15 -6.94
C PRO A 149 -19.02 -11.78 -6.26
N PRO A 150 -19.98 -12.37 -7.02
CA PRO A 150 -21.09 -13.11 -6.46
C PRO A 150 -20.62 -14.16 -5.45
N GLY A 151 -21.39 -14.34 -4.36
CA GLY A 151 -20.99 -15.21 -3.26
C GLY A 151 -20.76 -16.67 -3.62
N ASP A 152 -21.47 -17.17 -4.63
CA ASP A 152 -21.40 -18.53 -5.18
C ASP A 152 -20.29 -18.70 -6.24
N ALA A 153 -19.52 -17.65 -6.55
CA ALA A 153 -18.46 -17.75 -7.53
C ALA A 153 -17.27 -18.57 -7.01
N SER A 154 -16.70 -19.38 -7.91
CA SER A 154 -15.51 -20.18 -7.60
C SER A 154 -14.24 -19.33 -7.59
N VAL A 155 -13.40 -19.50 -6.56
CA VAL A 155 -12.20 -18.69 -6.30
C VAL A 155 -11.10 -18.88 -7.34
N ASP A 156 -11.01 -20.04 -7.98
CA ASP A 156 -10.02 -20.37 -9.01
C ASP A 156 -10.17 -19.50 -10.27
N ARG A 157 -11.37 -18.99 -10.55
CA ARG A 157 -11.70 -18.16 -11.71
C ARG A 157 -11.54 -16.67 -11.48
N LEU A 158 -11.27 -16.27 -10.24
CA LEU A 158 -11.16 -14.86 -9.86
C LEU A 158 -9.83 -14.25 -10.34
N SER A 159 -9.92 -13.03 -10.84
CA SER A 159 -8.74 -12.19 -11.04
C SER A 159 -8.04 -11.86 -9.72
N GLY A 160 -6.75 -11.50 -9.77
CA GLY A 160 -6.01 -11.08 -8.57
C GLY A 160 -6.66 -9.92 -7.82
N GLY A 161 -7.28 -8.98 -8.54
CA GLY A 161 -8.03 -7.87 -7.93
C GLY A 161 -9.30 -8.32 -7.22
N GLU A 162 -10.03 -9.30 -7.75
CA GLU A 162 -11.21 -9.90 -7.10
C GLU A 162 -10.83 -10.69 -5.86
N LYS A 163 -9.81 -11.55 -5.94
CA LYS A 163 -9.28 -12.26 -4.77
C LYS A 163 -8.92 -11.30 -3.64
N ARG A 164 -8.33 -10.17 -4.00
CA ARG A 164 -7.94 -9.14 -3.03
C ARG A 164 -9.13 -8.47 -2.36
N ARG A 165 -10.20 -8.14 -3.11
CA ARG A 165 -11.42 -7.56 -2.53
C ARG A 165 -12.10 -8.53 -1.57
N VAL A 166 -12.16 -9.82 -1.90
CA VAL A 166 -12.69 -10.88 -1.03
C VAL A 166 -11.87 -10.98 0.26
N ALA A 167 -10.53 -11.03 0.16
CA ALA A 167 -9.65 -11.08 1.33
C ALA A 167 -9.77 -9.83 2.21
N LEU A 168 -9.84 -8.64 1.59
CA LEU A 168 -10.06 -7.38 2.31
C LEU A 168 -11.40 -7.38 3.03
N CYS A 169 -12.49 -7.86 2.39
CA CYS A 169 -13.80 -7.98 2.98
C CYS A 169 -13.78 -8.86 4.24
N ALA A 170 -13.25 -10.08 4.12
CA ALA A 170 -13.08 -10.99 5.25
C ALA A 170 -12.29 -10.35 6.40
N LEU A 171 -11.19 -9.68 6.07
CA LEU A 171 -10.32 -9.05 7.04
C LEU A 171 -11.00 -7.88 7.78
N LEU A 172 -11.73 -7.00 7.10
CA LEU A 172 -12.44 -5.88 7.73
C LEU A 172 -13.58 -6.37 8.63
N LEU A 173 -14.30 -7.42 8.22
CA LEU A 173 -15.37 -8.04 9.00
C LEU A 173 -14.86 -8.73 10.28
N SER A 174 -13.60 -9.18 10.29
CA SER A 174 -12.98 -9.80 11.48
C SER A 174 -12.69 -8.80 12.60
N GLN A 175 -12.64 -7.49 12.28
CA GLN A 175 -12.41 -6.39 13.23
C GLN A 175 -11.21 -6.65 14.16
N PRO A 176 -9.99 -6.78 13.64
CA PRO A 176 -8.81 -6.99 14.47
C PRO A 176 -8.46 -5.72 15.27
N ASP A 177 -7.66 -5.85 16.32
CA ASP A 177 -7.18 -4.72 17.12
C ASP A 177 -6.07 -3.93 16.40
N LEU A 178 -5.31 -4.63 15.54
CA LEU A 178 -4.29 -4.05 14.66
C LEU A 178 -4.49 -4.55 13.23
N LEU A 179 -4.71 -3.62 12.30
CA LEU A 179 -4.93 -3.89 10.88
C LEU A 179 -3.70 -3.47 10.07
N LEU A 180 -3.12 -4.41 9.35
CA LEU A 180 -1.96 -4.22 8.50
C LEU A 180 -2.36 -4.37 7.03
N LEU A 181 -2.26 -3.30 6.23
CA LEU A 181 -2.71 -3.27 4.84
C LEU A 181 -1.55 -2.95 3.90
N ASP A 182 -1.23 -3.88 3.01
CA ASP A 182 -0.21 -3.69 1.98
C ASP A 182 -0.87 -3.39 0.64
N GLU A 183 -0.85 -2.11 0.20
CA GLU A 183 -1.45 -1.58 -1.02
C GLU A 183 -2.97 -1.84 -1.15
N PRO A 184 -3.82 -1.54 -0.14
CA PRO A 184 -5.23 -1.92 -0.15
C PRO A 184 -6.05 -1.24 -1.26
N THR A 185 -5.60 -0.09 -1.78
CA THR A 185 -6.28 0.69 -2.83
C THR A 185 -6.05 0.17 -4.24
N ASN A 186 -5.07 -0.73 -4.45
CA ASN A 186 -4.79 -1.29 -5.75
C ASN A 186 -5.99 -2.12 -6.26
N HIS A 187 -6.38 -1.90 -7.51
CA HIS A 187 -7.52 -2.53 -8.17
C HIS A 187 -8.91 -2.15 -7.63
N LEU A 188 -8.99 -1.17 -6.74
CA LEU A 188 -10.26 -0.57 -6.33
C LEU A 188 -10.64 0.57 -7.29
N ASP A 189 -11.91 0.77 -7.49
CA ASP A 189 -12.43 1.97 -8.15
C ASP A 189 -12.64 3.11 -7.15
N ALA A 190 -13.03 4.28 -7.65
CA ALA A 190 -13.15 5.48 -6.83
C ALA A 190 -14.23 5.37 -5.73
N GLU A 191 -15.35 4.69 -6.03
CA GLU A 191 -16.43 4.49 -5.06
C GLU A 191 -16.01 3.57 -3.92
N THR A 192 -15.43 2.41 -4.27
CA THR A 192 -14.92 1.43 -3.30
C THR A 192 -13.80 2.04 -2.45
N THR A 193 -12.92 2.85 -3.07
CA THR A 193 -11.86 3.55 -2.36
C THR A 193 -12.42 4.56 -1.36
N ALA A 194 -13.42 5.36 -1.74
CA ALA A 194 -14.07 6.31 -0.85
C ALA A 194 -14.79 5.62 0.33
N TRP A 195 -15.42 4.48 0.08
CA TRP A 195 -16.02 3.68 1.13
C TRP A 195 -14.95 3.15 2.11
N LEU A 196 -13.82 2.63 1.59
CA LEU A 196 -12.72 2.13 2.39
C LEU A 196 -12.09 3.24 3.25
N GLU A 197 -11.88 4.44 2.68
CA GLU A 197 -11.41 5.62 3.42
C GLU A 197 -12.30 5.92 4.64
N LYS A 198 -13.63 5.96 4.42
CA LYS A 198 -14.57 6.20 5.51
C LYS A 198 -14.50 5.11 6.56
N HIS A 199 -14.51 3.84 6.14
CA HIS A 199 -14.47 2.69 7.04
C HIS A 199 -13.20 2.66 7.90
N LEU A 200 -12.02 2.89 7.29
CA LEU A 200 -10.74 2.88 8.04
C LEU A 200 -10.59 4.08 8.97
N ARG A 201 -11.16 5.22 8.63
CA ARG A 201 -11.18 6.38 9.52
C ARG A 201 -12.03 6.14 10.78
N GLU A 202 -13.15 5.44 10.63
CA GLU A 202 -14.07 5.08 11.70
C GLU A 202 -13.65 3.80 12.45
N PHE A 203 -12.69 3.05 11.92
CA PHE A 203 -12.21 1.81 12.52
C PHE A 203 -11.64 2.04 13.92
N ALA A 204 -12.08 1.27 14.91
CA ALA A 204 -11.71 1.48 16.31
C ALA A 204 -10.27 1.09 16.64
N GLY A 205 -9.70 0.09 15.96
CA GLY A 205 -8.34 -0.40 16.16
C GLY A 205 -7.26 0.44 15.48
N ALA A 206 -6.01 0.08 15.69
CA ALA A 206 -4.88 0.66 14.98
C ALA A 206 -4.82 0.18 13.53
N VAL A 207 -4.37 1.04 12.61
CA VAL A 207 -4.22 0.71 11.20
C VAL A 207 -2.85 1.14 10.70
N LEU A 208 -2.11 0.22 10.08
CA LEU A 208 -0.90 0.53 9.30
C LEU A 208 -1.18 0.27 7.82
N ILE A 209 -0.91 1.26 6.99
CA ILE A 209 -1.23 1.24 5.56
C ILE A 209 0.02 1.54 4.75
N ILE A 210 0.37 0.64 3.84
CA ILE A 210 1.30 0.93 2.75
C ILE A 210 0.44 1.24 1.52
N THR A 211 0.58 2.41 0.95
CA THR A 211 -0.05 2.75 -0.34
C THR A 211 0.70 3.87 -1.03
N HIS A 212 0.58 3.92 -2.35
CA HIS A 212 1.06 5.02 -3.20
C HIS A 212 -0.02 6.08 -3.43
N ASP A 213 -1.25 5.85 -2.97
CA ASP A 213 -2.35 6.82 -3.06
C ASP A 213 -2.22 7.90 -1.98
N ARG A 214 -1.79 9.07 -2.42
CA ARG A 214 -1.53 10.22 -1.55
C ARG A 214 -2.81 10.83 -0.97
N TYR A 215 -3.89 10.83 -1.74
CA TYR A 215 -5.19 11.33 -1.28
C TYR A 215 -5.77 10.43 -0.20
N PHE A 216 -5.68 9.12 -0.42
CA PHE A 216 -6.09 8.14 0.57
C PHE A 216 -5.33 8.32 1.90
N LEU A 217 -4.00 8.47 1.85
CA LEU A 217 -3.20 8.73 3.06
C LEU A 217 -3.58 10.04 3.73
N ASP A 218 -3.82 11.10 2.95
CA ASP A 218 -4.16 12.42 3.50
C ASP A 218 -5.50 12.40 4.25
N ASN A 219 -6.46 11.59 3.79
CA ASN A 219 -7.79 11.46 4.36
C ASN A 219 -7.88 10.51 5.57
N VAL A 220 -7.05 9.45 5.59
CA VAL A 220 -7.17 8.35 6.56
C VAL A 220 -6.16 8.47 7.70
N THR A 221 -4.94 8.95 7.42
CA THR A 221 -3.84 8.84 8.39
C THR A 221 -3.69 10.07 9.28
N GLY A 222 -3.38 9.83 10.55
CA GLY A 222 -2.94 10.86 11.51
C GLY A 222 -1.44 10.81 11.80
N TRP A 223 -0.75 9.81 11.26
CA TRP A 223 0.69 9.61 11.38
C TRP A 223 1.27 9.07 10.08
N ILE A 224 2.48 9.49 9.76
CA ILE A 224 3.27 8.93 8.67
C ILE A 224 4.56 8.34 9.23
N LEU A 225 4.84 7.10 8.91
CA LEU A 225 6.11 6.42 9.19
C LEU A 225 6.94 6.34 7.92
N GLU A 226 8.00 7.12 7.84
CA GLU A 226 8.93 7.05 6.71
C GLU A 226 10.02 6.00 6.98
N LEU A 227 10.16 5.03 6.09
CA LEU A 227 11.29 4.10 6.08
C LEU A 227 12.36 4.61 5.11
N ASP A 228 13.44 5.17 5.66
CA ASP A 228 14.58 5.67 4.91
C ASP A 228 15.88 5.02 5.40
N ARG A 229 16.62 4.40 4.47
CA ARG A 229 17.92 3.75 4.75
C ARG A 229 17.91 2.80 5.95
N GLY A 230 16.86 2.00 6.05
CA GLY A 230 16.66 1.03 7.13
C GLY A 230 16.17 1.62 8.45
N ARG A 231 15.95 2.92 8.56
CA ARG A 231 15.46 3.60 9.75
C ARG A 231 13.99 3.96 9.61
N GLY A 232 13.26 3.90 10.71
CA GLY A 232 11.87 4.36 10.78
C GLY A 232 11.79 5.74 11.42
N VAL A 233 11.25 6.72 10.70
CA VAL A 233 11.07 8.09 11.20
C VAL A 233 9.58 8.40 11.24
N PRO A 234 8.97 8.55 12.42
CA PRO A 234 7.57 8.93 12.55
C PRO A 234 7.38 10.44 12.39
N TYR A 235 6.31 10.82 11.68
CA TYR A 235 5.83 12.19 11.55
C TYR A 235 4.37 12.24 12.01
N GLU A 236 4.07 13.18 12.87
CA GLU A 236 2.70 13.47 13.29
C GLU A 236 1.96 14.25 12.20
N GLY A 237 0.71 13.87 11.94
CA GLY A 237 -0.14 14.48 10.93
C GLY A 237 -0.34 13.59 9.71
N ASN A 238 -1.11 14.12 8.74
CA ASN A 238 -1.41 13.47 7.48
C ASN A 238 -0.28 13.61 6.44
N TYR A 239 -0.52 13.14 5.22
CA TYR A 239 0.47 13.18 4.15
C TYR A 239 0.94 14.61 3.80
N SER A 240 0.05 15.59 3.79
CA SER A 240 0.36 17.00 3.52
C SER A 240 1.27 17.61 4.61
N ALA A 241 0.99 17.29 5.88
CA ALA A 241 1.84 17.69 7.01
C ALA A 241 3.24 17.05 6.92
N TYR A 242 3.32 15.76 6.58
CA TYR A 242 4.57 15.06 6.32
C TYR A 242 5.41 15.74 5.23
N LEU A 243 4.82 16.09 4.08
CA LEU A 243 5.54 16.76 3.00
C LEU A 243 6.17 18.08 3.47
N THR A 244 5.43 18.85 4.26
CA THR A 244 5.91 20.12 4.83
C THR A 244 7.08 19.89 5.81
N ALA A 245 6.95 18.90 6.70
CA ALA A 245 7.99 18.55 7.65
C ALA A 245 9.25 18.00 6.94
N LYS A 246 9.07 17.15 5.92
CA LYS A 246 10.15 16.61 5.10
C LYS A 246 10.89 17.69 4.34
N ALA A 247 10.19 18.66 3.75
CA ALA A 247 10.82 19.79 3.05
C ALA A 247 11.71 20.62 4.00
N LYS A 248 11.23 20.90 5.22
CA LYS A 248 12.02 21.59 6.24
C LYS A 248 13.26 20.78 6.65
N ARG A 249 13.11 19.50 6.91
CA ARG A 249 14.22 18.60 7.25
C ARG A 249 15.25 18.55 6.12
N PHE A 250 14.81 18.42 4.87
CA PHE A 250 15.70 18.39 3.71
C PHE A 250 16.48 19.70 3.54
N ALA A 251 15.83 20.84 3.71
CA ALA A 251 16.50 22.15 3.67
C ALA A 251 17.54 22.28 4.78
N GLN A 252 17.25 21.81 5.98
CA GLN A 252 18.19 21.78 7.08
C GLN A 252 19.38 20.85 6.78
N GLU A 253 19.13 19.63 6.33
CA GLU A 253 20.16 18.65 5.94
C GLU A 253 21.09 19.21 4.85
N GLN A 254 20.53 19.89 3.82
CA GLN A 254 21.33 20.57 2.79
C GLN A 254 22.22 21.67 3.36
N SER A 255 21.69 22.47 4.28
CA SER A 255 22.48 23.53 4.94
C SER A 255 23.63 22.96 5.78
N GLU A 256 23.35 21.89 6.53
CA GLU A 256 24.36 21.16 7.32
C GLU A 256 25.44 20.51 6.43
N ASP A 257 25.02 19.90 5.32
CA ASP A 257 25.94 19.27 4.36
C ASP A 257 26.80 20.31 3.64
N ALA A 258 26.23 21.47 3.28
CA ALA A 258 27.02 22.59 2.72
C ALA A 258 28.02 23.17 3.74
N ALA A 259 27.63 23.30 5.01
CA ALA A 259 28.54 23.72 6.07
C ALA A 259 29.66 22.67 6.29
N ARG A 260 29.32 21.40 6.29
CA ARG A 260 30.28 20.30 6.44
C ARG A 260 31.25 20.22 5.26
N ALA A 261 30.75 20.39 4.01
CA ALA A 261 31.58 20.42 2.82
C ALA A 261 32.64 21.54 2.91
N LYS A 262 32.26 22.75 3.38
CA LYS A 262 33.19 23.85 3.62
C LYS A 262 34.24 23.51 4.68
N VAL A 263 33.86 22.82 5.74
CA VAL A 263 34.82 22.35 6.77
C VAL A 263 35.78 21.32 6.19
N LEU A 264 35.26 20.37 5.42
CA LEU A 264 36.05 19.31 4.78
C LEU A 264 37.07 19.90 3.78
N GLU A 265 36.65 20.90 3.01
CA GLU A 265 37.52 21.61 2.06
C GLU A 265 38.66 22.36 2.78
N ARG A 266 38.37 23.06 3.87
CA ARG A 266 39.39 23.71 4.72
C ARG A 266 40.38 22.71 5.32
N GLU A 267 39.86 21.58 5.81
CA GLU A 267 40.71 20.52 6.37
C GLU A 267 41.55 19.85 5.28
N ARG A 268 41.03 19.71 4.06
CA ARG A 268 41.76 19.19 2.88
C ARG A 268 42.87 20.12 2.46
N GLU A 269 42.61 21.45 2.38
CA GLU A 269 43.63 22.45 2.10
C GLU A 269 44.73 22.43 3.18
N TRP A 270 44.32 22.33 4.46
CA TRP A 270 45.26 22.23 5.56
C TRP A 270 46.09 20.93 5.51
N MET A 271 45.54 19.83 5.09
CA MET A 271 46.27 18.56 4.84
C MET A 271 47.24 18.66 3.66
N GLY A 272 46.97 19.52 2.67
CA GLY A 272 47.81 19.76 1.51
C GLY A 272 49.04 20.63 1.77
N GLN A 273 49.11 21.35 2.90
CA GLN A 273 50.29 22.19 3.26
C GLN A 273 51.52 21.34 3.60
N SER A 274 52.72 21.94 3.44
CA SER A 274 54.05 21.30 3.37
C SER A 274 54.41 20.34 4.54
N PRO A 275 55.30 19.37 4.35
CA PRO A 275 55.67 18.37 5.35
C PRO A 275 56.22 18.92 6.67
N GLN A 276 56.93 20.04 6.65
CA GLN A 276 57.44 20.68 7.87
C GLN A 276 56.36 21.22 8.81
N ALA A 277 55.22 21.66 8.27
CA ALA A 277 54.04 22.01 9.05
C ALA A 277 53.26 20.78 9.56
N ARG A 278 53.49 19.57 8.99
CA ARG A 278 52.84 18.32 9.39
C ARG A 278 53.39 17.70 10.66
N MET A 279 54.67 17.91 11.01
CA MET A 279 55.28 17.29 12.19
C MET A 279 54.69 17.75 13.53
N ALA A 280 53.99 18.91 13.53
CA ALA A 280 53.29 19.44 14.71
C ALA A 280 51.80 19.07 14.71
N LYS A 281 51.31 18.26 13.75
CA LYS A 281 49.89 18.01 13.59
C LYS A 281 49.39 16.92 14.55
N SER A 282 48.45 17.26 15.40
CA SER A 282 47.78 16.33 16.33
C SER A 282 47.20 15.14 15.59
N LYS A 283 47.59 13.90 15.97
CA LYS A 283 46.96 12.66 15.48
C LYS A 283 45.43 12.63 15.62
N ALA A 284 44.89 13.38 16.57
CA ALA A 284 43.46 13.54 16.77
C ALA A 284 42.78 14.28 15.61
N ARG A 285 43.41 15.31 15.02
CA ARG A 285 42.83 16.07 13.91
C ARG A 285 42.82 15.26 12.59
N ILE A 286 43.82 14.42 12.38
CA ILE A 286 43.88 13.48 11.23
C ILE A 286 42.76 12.46 11.35
N ARG A 287 42.54 11.86 12.53
CA ARG A 287 41.43 10.92 12.77
C ARG A 287 40.08 11.59 12.57
N ALA A 288 39.90 12.81 13.05
CA ALA A 288 38.66 13.56 12.84
C ALA A 288 38.39 13.86 11.37
N TYR A 289 39.44 14.15 10.58
CA TYR A 289 39.31 14.29 9.12
C TYR A 289 38.89 12.98 8.45
N ASP A 290 39.54 11.85 8.78
CA ASP A 290 39.19 10.53 8.22
C ASP A 290 37.76 10.13 8.57
N GLU A 291 37.27 10.45 9.77
CA GLU A 291 35.88 10.23 10.16
C GLU A 291 34.91 11.12 9.35
N LEU A 292 35.24 12.41 9.15
CA LEU A 292 34.44 13.32 8.33
C LEU A 292 34.36 12.86 6.87
N VAL A 293 35.46 12.35 6.29
CA VAL A 293 35.48 11.80 4.93
C VAL A 293 34.57 10.59 4.84
N LYS A 294 34.67 9.63 5.75
CA LYS A 294 33.80 8.43 5.78
C LYS A 294 32.33 8.77 5.89
N VAL A 295 31.96 9.71 6.75
CA VAL A 295 30.57 10.17 6.92
C VAL A 295 30.06 10.84 5.65
N ASN A 296 30.90 11.63 4.97
CA ASN A 296 30.54 12.31 3.73
C ASN A 296 30.36 11.33 2.57
N GLU A 297 31.27 10.35 2.41
CA GLU A 297 31.15 9.30 1.39
C GLU A 297 29.88 8.45 1.56
N ALA A 298 29.55 8.06 2.80
CA ALA A 298 28.35 7.28 3.09
C ALA A 298 27.03 8.01 2.74
N ARG A 299 27.03 9.36 2.75
CA ARG A 299 25.84 10.18 2.43
C ARG A 299 25.72 10.54 0.95
N THR A 300 26.84 10.68 0.23
CA THR A 300 26.86 11.12 -1.19
C THR A 300 26.21 10.10 -2.15
N MET A 301 25.94 8.86 -1.71
CA MET A 301 25.34 7.79 -2.54
C MET A 301 23.82 7.98 -2.82
N SER A 302 23.18 9.09 -2.42
CA SER A 302 21.75 9.32 -2.63
C SER A 302 21.42 10.54 -3.49
N SER A 303 22.05 10.69 -4.65
CA SER A 303 21.57 11.64 -5.63
C SER A 303 20.35 11.04 -6.35
N THR A 304 19.21 11.71 -6.27
CA THR A 304 18.03 11.39 -7.08
C THR A 304 18.41 11.61 -8.55
N ALA A 305 18.47 10.53 -9.33
CA ALA A 305 18.68 10.64 -10.76
C ALA A 305 17.48 11.41 -11.38
N GLN A 306 17.74 12.51 -12.04
CA GLN A 306 16.72 13.26 -12.75
C GLN A 306 16.54 12.59 -14.13
N ILE A 307 15.35 12.01 -14.36
CA ILE A 307 15.00 11.46 -15.65
C ILE A 307 14.55 12.62 -16.53
N ILE A 308 15.32 12.91 -17.60
CA ILE A 308 14.97 13.92 -18.60
C ILE A 308 14.42 13.15 -19.80
N ILE A 309 13.13 13.35 -20.09
CA ILE A 309 12.49 12.82 -21.28
C ILE A 309 12.55 13.91 -22.36
N PRO A 310 13.29 13.73 -23.47
CA PRO A 310 13.33 14.73 -24.52
C PRO A 310 11.95 14.86 -25.18
N PRO A 311 11.54 16.06 -25.59
CA PRO A 311 10.29 16.26 -26.33
C PRO A 311 10.35 15.51 -27.65
N GLY A 312 9.25 14.80 -27.99
CA GLY A 312 9.08 14.15 -29.28
C GLY A 312 8.78 15.14 -30.41
N GLU A 313 8.48 14.60 -31.62
CA GLU A 313 8.06 15.40 -32.75
C GLU A 313 6.74 16.13 -32.46
N ARG A 314 6.51 17.26 -33.14
CA ARG A 314 5.27 18.02 -32.98
C ARG A 314 4.10 17.23 -33.55
N LEU A 315 3.09 16.98 -32.72
CA LEU A 315 1.84 16.34 -33.11
C LEU A 315 0.97 17.33 -33.94
N GLY A 316 0.19 16.80 -34.88
CA GLY A 316 -0.79 17.55 -35.65
C GLY A 316 -1.97 18.04 -34.79
N HIS A 317 -2.97 18.67 -35.41
CA HIS A 317 -4.13 19.22 -34.70
C HIS A 317 -5.01 18.16 -34.03
N ASN A 318 -5.11 16.96 -34.58
CA ASN A 318 -5.86 15.82 -34.03
C ASN A 318 -4.89 14.68 -33.77
N VAL A 319 -4.90 14.13 -32.56
CA VAL A 319 -4.06 12.98 -32.16
C VAL A 319 -4.87 11.69 -32.27
N ILE A 320 -6.03 11.66 -31.66
CA ILE A 320 -6.98 10.56 -31.69
C ILE A 320 -8.39 11.13 -31.92
N ASP A 321 -9.13 10.56 -32.86
CA ASP A 321 -10.52 10.87 -33.13
C ASP A 321 -11.37 9.59 -33.00
N ILE A 322 -12.37 9.64 -32.13
CA ILE A 322 -13.31 8.54 -31.86
C ILE A 322 -14.68 9.01 -32.27
N GLU A 323 -15.31 8.27 -33.21
CA GLU A 323 -16.62 8.61 -33.76
C GLU A 323 -17.59 7.44 -33.61
N GLY A 324 -18.60 7.61 -32.74
CA GLY A 324 -19.73 6.70 -32.59
C GLY A 324 -19.33 5.26 -32.22
N VAL A 325 -18.29 5.10 -31.42
CA VAL A 325 -17.74 3.77 -31.08
C VAL A 325 -18.67 3.07 -30.11
N THR A 326 -19.08 1.86 -30.47
CA THR A 326 -19.84 0.95 -29.62
C THR A 326 -19.11 -0.37 -29.47
N LYS A 327 -19.13 -0.93 -28.25
CA LYS A 327 -18.54 -2.22 -27.93
C LYS A 327 -19.38 -2.97 -26.92
N SER A 328 -19.67 -4.24 -27.23
CA SER A 328 -20.43 -5.15 -26.38
C SER A 328 -19.74 -6.52 -26.27
N TYR A 329 -20.03 -7.23 -25.20
CA TYR A 329 -19.68 -8.64 -25.01
C TYR A 329 -20.95 -9.41 -24.64
N GLY A 330 -21.40 -10.26 -25.58
CA GLY A 330 -22.71 -10.91 -25.49
C GLY A 330 -23.82 -9.87 -25.39
N ASP A 331 -24.66 -9.98 -24.39
CA ASP A 331 -25.78 -9.05 -24.15
C ASP A 331 -25.38 -7.78 -23.40
N ARG A 332 -24.12 -7.67 -22.94
CA ARG A 332 -23.66 -6.54 -22.16
C ARG A 332 -22.98 -5.49 -23.03
N ILE A 333 -23.61 -4.31 -23.15
CA ILE A 333 -22.99 -3.14 -23.78
C ILE A 333 -22.02 -2.50 -22.77
N LEU A 334 -20.75 -2.39 -23.14
CA LEU A 334 -19.73 -1.72 -22.32
C LEU A 334 -19.54 -0.26 -22.70
N ILE A 335 -19.57 0.03 -24.01
CA ILE A 335 -19.37 1.37 -24.55
C ILE A 335 -20.48 1.56 -25.59
N ASP A 336 -21.24 2.64 -25.47
CA ASP A 336 -22.33 2.97 -26.37
C ASP A 336 -22.12 4.35 -26.98
N ASN A 337 -22.00 4.36 -28.32
CA ASN A 337 -21.90 5.56 -29.16
C ASN A 337 -20.89 6.62 -28.65
N LEU A 338 -19.71 6.18 -28.20
CA LEU A 338 -18.68 7.06 -27.67
C LEU A 338 -18.08 7.92 -28.78
N THR A 339 -18.10 9.23 -28.61
CA THR A 339 -17.52 10.20 -29.55
C THR A 339 -16.72 11.22 -28.77
N PHE A 340 -15.41 11.31 -29.01
CA PHE A 340 -14.57 12.38 -28.50
C PHE A 340 -13.26 12.52 -29.30
N LYS A 341 -12.57 13.66 -29.15
CA LYS A 341 -11.31 13.97 -29.83
C LYS A 341 -10.24 14.29 -28.77
N LEU A 342 -9.05 13.72 -28.95
CA LEU A 342 -7.90 14.03 -28.15
C LEU A 342 -6.98 15.01 -28.91
N PRO A 343 -6.85 16.26 -28.47
CA PRO A 343 -5.94 17.22 -29.08
C PRO A 343 -4.49 16.97 -28.64
N PRO A 344 -3.50 17.53 -29.37
CA PRO A 344 -2.09 17.48 -28.95
C PRO A 344 -1.89 18.13 -27.57
N GLY A 345 -1.12 17.47 -26.70
CA GLY A 345 -0.92 17.90 -25.30
C GLY A 345 -2.12 17.70 -24.39
N GLY A 346 -3.22 17.11 -24.88
CA GLY A 346 -4.39 16.78 -24.07
C GLY A 346 -4.08 15.61 -23.12
N ILE A 347 -4.54 15.73 -21.87
CA ILE A 347 -4.50 14.66 -20.88
C ILE A 347 -5.95 14.28 -20.55
N VAL A 348 -6.28 13.01 -20.73
CA VAL A 348 -7.65 12.50 -20.46
C VAL A 348 -7.59 11.44 -19.39
N GLY A 349 -8.32 11.66 -18.30
CA GLY A 349 -8.56 10.67 -17.25
C GLY A 349 -9.80 9.83 -17.60
N VAL A 350 -9.67 8.50 -17.61
CA VAL A 350 -10.79 7.56 -17.78
C VAL A 350 -11.19 7.01 -16.44
N ILE A 351 -12.36 7.41 -15.95
CA ILE A 351 -12.88 7.07 -14.61
C ILE A 351 -14.17 6.24 -14.78
N GLY A 352 -14.39 5.33 -13.87
CA GLY A 352 -15.63 4.52 -13.81
C GLY A 352 -15.44 3.26 -12.95
N PRO A 353 -16.53 2.56 -12.61
CA PRO A 353 -16.52 1.31 -11.87
C PRO A 353 -15.67 0.22 -12.52
N ASN A 354 -15.31 -0.80 -11.75
CA ASN A 354 -14.61 -1.95 -12.29
C ASN A 354 -15.52 -2.73 -13.26
N GLY A 355 -14.92 -3.24 -14.37
CA GLY A 355 -15.65 -3.98 -15.39
C GLY A 355 -16.52 -3.14 -16.34
N VAL A 356 -16.45 -1.79 -16.29
CA VAL A 356 -17.22 -0.88 -17.18
C VAL A 356 -16.63 -0.72 -18.58
N GLY A 357 -15.47 -1.33 -18.86
CA GLY A 357 -14.85 -1.28 -20.18
C GLY A 357 -13.66 -0.31 -20.35
N LYS A 358 -13.08 0.22 -19.25
CA LYS A 358 -11.91 1.10 -19.30
C LYS A 358 -10.74 0.47 -20.07
N THR A 359 -10.36 -0.74 -19.70
CA THR A 359 -9.27 -1.49 -20.38
C THR A 359 -9.63 -1.84 -21.82
N THR A 360 -10.90 -2.15 -22.10
CA THR A 360 -11.41 -2.41 -23.45
C THR A 360 -11.25 -1.18 -24.34
N LEU A 361 -11.54 0.03 -23.82
CA LEU A 361 -11.30 1.27 -24.55
C LEU A 361 -9.81 1.43 -24.93
N PHE A 362 -8.89 1.20 -23.99
CA PHE A 362 -7.45 1.28 -24.26
C PHE A 362 -6.99 0.21 -25.27
N ARG A 363 -7.52 -1.01 -25.22
CA ARG A 363 -7.24 -2.05 -26.20
C ARG A 363 -7.75 -1.68 -27.60
N MET A 364 -8.89 -1.03 -27.70
CA MET A 364 -9.39 -0.52 -28.98
C MET A 364 -8.52 0.63 -29.54
N LEU A 365 -8.06 1.55 -28.67
CA LEU A 365 -7.17 2.63 -29.04
C LEU A 365 -5.81 2.12 -29.55
N THR A 366 -5.30 1.04 -28.98
CA THR A 366 -4.03 0.41 -29.38
C THR A 366 -4.19 -0.60 -30.53
N GLY A 367 -5.42 -0.78 -31.04
CA GLY A 367 -5.68 -1.71 -32.12
C GLY A 367 -5.63 -3.20 -31.75
N GLN A 368 -5.51 -3.53 -30.46
CA GLN A 368 -5.56 -4.91 -29.97
C GLN A 368 -6.96 -5.50 -30.06
N GLU A 369 -7.97 -4.65 -30.05
CA GLU A 369 -9.37 -5.02 -30.15
C GLU A 369 -10.10 -4.09 -31.15
N LYS A 370 -11.11 -4.59 -31.82
CA LYS A 370 -11.91 -3.80 -32.77
C LYS A 370 -13.24 -3.40 -32.11
N PRO A 371 -13.72 -2.16 -32.36
CA PRO A 371 -15.08 -1.80 -32.01
C PRO A 371 -16.10 -2.58 -32.84
N ASP A 372 -17.30 -2.77 -32.29
CA ASP A 372 -18.40 -3.43 -33.00
C ASP A 372 -19.02 -2.48 -34.04
N SER A 373 -19.05 -1.17 -33.71
CA SER A 373 -19.45 -0.11 -34.65
C SER A 373 -18.68 1.18 -34.35
N GLY A 374 -18.73 2.15 -35.26
CA GLY A 374 -18.01 3.40 -35.18
C GLY A 374 -16.58 3.30 -35.68
N LYS A 375 -15.79 4.35 -35.50
CA LYS A 375 -14.43 4.46 -36.04
C LYS A 375 -13.50 5.10 -35.02
N ILE A 376 -12.29 4.55 -34.94
CA ILE A 376 -11.15 5.14 -34.20
C ILE A 376 -10.09 5.49 -35.23
N THR A 377 -9.67 6.75 -35.24
CA THR A 377 -8.62 7.24 -36.12
C THR A 377 -7.48 7.80 -35.28
N VAL A 378 -6.29 7.24 -35.45
CA VAL A 378 -5.05 7.74 -34.84
C VAL A 378 -4.25 8.41 -35.98
N ALA A 379 -3.71 9.60 -35.72
CA ALA A 379 -2.94 10.31 -36.75
C ALA A 379 -1.65 9.56 -37.10
N ASP A 380 -1.24 9.62 -38.40
CA ASP A 380 -0.12 8.82 -38.92
C ASP A 380 1.23 9.11 -38.27
N ASN A 381 1.41 10.30 -37.70
CA ASN A 381 2.63 10.73 -37.02
C ASN A 381 2.60 10.44 -35.49
N VAL A 382 1.62 9.69 -34.97
CA VAL A 382 1.47 9.36 -33.59
C VAL A 382 1.98 7.96 -33.30
N HIS A 383 3.00 7.85 -32.47
CA HIS A 383 3.47 6.58 -31.93
C HIS A 383 2.79 6.29 -30.60
N LEU A 384 1.94 5.27 -30.59
CA LEU A 384 1.23 4.86 -29.37
C LEU A 384 2.13 3.98 -28.48
N GLY A 385 2.41 4.45 -27.28
CA GLY A 385 2.98 3.64 -26.21
C GLY A 385 1.87 3.15 -25.28
N TYR A 386 1.82 1.86 -25.01
CA TYR A 386 0.85 1.26 -24.10
C TYR A 386 1.56 0.51 -22.97
N VAL A 387 1.16 0.81 -21.75
CA VAL A 387 1.62 0.09 -20.55
C VAL A 387 0.42 -0.60 -19.93
N ASP A 388 0.46 -1.92 -19.93
CA ASP A 388 -0.57 -2.77 -19.33
C ASP A 388 -0.29 -3.00 -17.84
N GLN A 389 -1.34 -3.39 -17.12
CA GLN A 389 -1.23 -3.85 -15.73
C GLN A 389 -0.56 -5.24 -15.62
N SER A 390 -0.63 -6.06 -16.68
CA SER A 390 0.04 -7.35 -16.76
C SER A 390 1.53 -7.18 -17.10
N ARG A 391 2.38 -8.00 -16.47
CA ARG A 391 3.84 -8.03 -16.73
C ARG A 391 4.19 -8.90 -17.94
N ASP A 392 3.20 -9.40 -18.68
CA ASP A 392 3.35 -10.40 -19.75
C ASP A 392 4.02 -9.86 -21.02
N THR A 393 4.15 -8.53 -21.14
CA THR A 393 4.79 -7.87 -22.29
C THR A 393 6.32 -7.87 -22.24
N LEU A 394 6.91 -8.21 -21.09
CA LEU A 394 8.37 -8.26 -20.95
C LEU A 394 8.92 -9.63 -21.35
N ASN A 395 9.99 -9.62 -22.14
CA ASN A 395 10.67 -10.86 -22.52
C ASN A 395 11.51 -11.38 -21.34
N PRO A 396 11.15 -12.53 -20.71
CA PRO A 396 11.86 -13.04 -19.56
C PRO A 396 13.32 -13.45 -19.83
N ASN A 397 13.70 -13.61 -21.09
CA ASN A 397 15.05 -13.99 -21.50
C ASN A 397 15.95 -12.78 -21.79
N LYS A 398 15.45 -11.56 -21.62
CA LYS A 398 16.21 -10.32 -21.82
C LYS A 398 16.48 -9.63 -20.48
N THR A 399 17.59 -8.93 -20.40
CA THR A 399 17.89 -8.04 -19.28
C THR A 399 17.07 -6.75 -19.38
N VAL A 400 16.97 -5.99 -18.28
CA VAL A 400 16.25 -4.68 -18.26
C VAL A 400 16.89 -3.68 -19.25
N TRP A 401 18.15 -3.84 -19.59
CA TRP A 401 18.87 -2.99 -20.54
C TRP A 401 18.59 -3.35 -22.00
N GLU A 402 18.27 -4.58 -22.30
CA GLU A 402 17.93 -5.06 -23.66
C GLU A 402 16.46 -4.89 -24.01
#